data_044e36f4b7c615dc87240ce85cff22de
#
_entry.id   044e36f4b7c615dc87240ce85cff22de
#
_cell.length_a   1.000
_cell.length_b   1.000
_cell.length_c   1.000
_cell.angle_alpha   90.00
_cell.angle_beta   90.00
_cell.angle_gamma   90.00
#
_symmetry.space_group_name_H-M   'P 1'
#
loop_
_entity.id
_entity.type
_entity.pdbx_description
1 polymer ?
#
loop_
_entity_poly.entity_id
_entity_poly.type
_entity_poly.pdbx_seq_one_letter_code
_entity_poly.pdbx_strand_id
1 'polypeptide(L)'
;MEIRRAAGGLLQTNTYVLISGDDTVLIDPGCEISKIRKRLDGRRANRIFLTHGHLDHTYFMDDFKREDGAEIYMHRADEPFLTDFDLSSPGGVPDVLERREYTVDHWINDGEIYNVGDSKFKVIHTPGHTPGGCMFYFEKEKVLF
;
A
#
# COMPACT_ATOMS: atom_id res chain seq x y z
N MET A 1 18.05 3.67 -3.65
CA MET A 1 16.69 3.84 -3.10
C MET A 1 16.75 3.98 -1.59
N GLU A 2 16.08 4.96 -1.03
CA GLU A 2 15.91 5.11 0.41
C GLU A 2 14.60 4.44 0.85
N ILE A 3 14.62 3.77 2.02
CA ILE A 3 13.43 3.10 2.59
C ILE A 3 13.22 3.67 3.98
N ARG A 4 12.03 4.22 4.22
CA ARG A 4 11.61 4.73 5.54
C ARG A 4 10.37 3.97 6.00
N ARG A 5 10.30 3.64 7.28
CA ARG A 5 9.18 2.93 7.88
C ARG A 5 8.41 3.82 8.86
N ALA A 6 7.09 3.78 8.77
CA ALA A 6 6.18 4.20 9.81
C ALA A 6 5.40 2.96 10.31
N ALA A 7 5.04 2.92 11.58
CA ALA A 7 4.21 1.87 12.13
C ALA A 7 3.10 2.49 12.98
N GLY A 8 1.89 1.96 12.85
CA GLY A 8 0.71 2.48 13.54
C GLY A 8 -0.60 1.95 12.96
N GLY A 9 -1.66 2.72 13.15
CA GLY A 9 -2.99 2.32 12.71
C GLY A 9 -3.60 1.23 13.58
N LEU A 10 -4.63 0.57 13.05
CA LEU A 10 -5.46 -0.38 13.77
C LEU A 10 -4.68 -1.55 14.39
N LEU A 11 -3.80 -2.16 13.62
CA LEU A 11 -3.05 -3.36 14.01
C LEU A 11 -1.53 -3.12 14.07
N GLN A 12 -1.08 -1.88 14.23
CA GLN A 12 0.33 -1.50 14.20
C GLN A 12 1.00 -1.85 12.85
N THR A 13 0.24 -1.69 11.78
CA THR A 13 0.66 -2.00 10.42
C THR A 13 1.87 -1.16 10.01
N ASN A 14 2.79 -1.80 9.31
CA ASN A 14 3.94 -1.13 8.74
C ASN A 14 3.57 -0.49 7.42
N THR A 15 3.76 0.82 7.31
CA THR A 15 3.76 1.55 6.05
C THR A 15 5.19 1.85 5.66
N TYR A 16 5.56 1.56 4.42
CA TYR A 16 6.88 1.89 3.90
C TYR A 16 6.80 3.04 2.90
N VAL A 17 7.76 3.95 3.01
CA VAL A 17 7.98 5.06 2.06
C VAL A 17 9.27 4.77 1.32
N LEU A 18 9.18 4.56 0.01
CA LEU A 18 10.30 4.30 -0.88
C LEU A 18 10.60 5.55 -1.67
N ILE A 19 11.85 6.02 -1.64
CA ILE A 19 12.29 7.26 -2.30
C ILE A 19 13.47 6.96 -3.20
N SER A 20 13.36 7.34 -4.47
CA SER A 20 14.47 7.27 -5.43
C SER A 20 14.36 8.41 -6.43
N GLY A 21 15.27 9.41 -6.33
CA GLY A 21 15.15 10.65 -7.08
C GLY A 21 13.87 11.40 -6.71
N ASP A 22 13.07 11.74 -7.72
CA ASP A 22 11.77 12.42 -7.55
C ASP A 22 10.61 11.46 -7.34
N ASP A 23 10.85 10.16 -7.47
CA ASP A 23 9.84 9.14 -7.31
C ASP A 23 9.67 8.75 -5.84
N THR A 24 8.43 8.76 -5.37
CA THR A 24 8.07 8.44 -3.99
C THR A 24 6.86 7.51 -3.96
N VAL A 25 7.08 6.30 -3.49
CA VAL A 25 6.08 5.23 -3.45
C VAL A 25 5.74 4.87 -2.00
N LEU A 26 4.46 4.68 -1.72
CA LEU A 26 4.00 4.09 -0.47
C LEU A 26 3.69 2.61 -0.68
N ILE A 27 4.01 1.80 0.33
CA ILE A 27 3.50 0.44 0.45
C ILE A 27 2.64 0.39 1.71
N ASP A 28 1.39 -0.06 1.55
CA ASP A 28 0.41 -0.27 2.61
C ASP A 28 0.21 0.95 3.53
N PRO A 29 -0.48 2.00 3.09
CA PRO A 29 -0.70 3.21 3.89
C PRO A 29 -1.78 3.02 4.97
N GLY A 30 -1.58 2.05 5.85
CA GLY A 30 -2.47 1.75 6.99
C GLY A 30 -2.09 2.45 8.30
N CYS A 31 -0.89 3.04 8.36
CA CYS A 31 -0.44 3.82 9.48
C CYS A 31 -1.04 5.24 9.44
N GLU A 32 -1.16 5.92 10.58
CA GLU A 32 -1.71 7.30 10.67
C GLU A 32 -0.99 8.26 9.70
N ILE A 33 -1.78 9.05 8.98
CA ILE A 33 -1.30 10.03 7.98
C ILE A 33 -0.15 10.88 8.53
N SER A 34 -0.28 11.38 9.77
CA SER A 34 0.74 12.25 10.38
C SER A 34 2.11 11.57 10.51
N LYS A 35 2.13 10.24 10.75
CA LYS A 35 3.37 9.46 10.82
C LYS A 35 3.96 9.22 9.44
N ILE A 36 3.11 8.93 8.44
CA ILE A 36 3.54 8.76 7.05
C ILE A 36 4.09 10.08 6.51
N ARG A 37 3.40 11.21 6.73
CA ARG A 37 3.84 12.56 6.32
C ARG A 37 5.22 12.93 6.89
N LYS A 38 5.52 12.54 8.14
CA LYS A 38 6.87 12.71 8.71
C LYS A 38 7.94 11.91 7.96
N ARG A 39 7.58 10.74 7.41
CA ARG A 39 8.50 9.93 6.59
C ARG A 39 8.64 10.44 5.16
N LEU A 40 7.59 11.06 4.63
CA LEU A 40 7.61 11.73 3.33
C LEU A 40 8.51 12.99 3.34
N ASP A 41 8.65 13.66 4.49
CA ASP A 41 9.55 14.79 4.65
C ASP A 41 9.32 15.90 3.60
N GLY A 42 8.07 16.33 3.48
CA GLY A 42 7.63 17.35 2.52
C GLY A 42 7.38 16.84 1.09
N ARG A 43 7.68 15.58 0.78
CA ARG A 43 7.40 14.99 -0.53
C ARG A 43 5.94 14.60 -0.66
N ARG A 44 5.48 14.47 -1.91
CA ARG A 44 4.20 13.85 -2.25
C ARG A 44 4.42 12.41 -2.68
N ALA A 45 3.49 11.53 -2.33
CA ALA A 45 3.46 10.18 -2.86
C ALA A 45 2.97 10.21 -4.33
N ASN A 46 3.68 9.53 -5.22
CA ASN A 46 3.29 9.41 -6.63
C ASN A 46 2.42 8.16 -6.82
N ARG A 47 2.74 7.08 -6.12
CA ARG A 47 2.08 5.78 -6.24
C ARG A 47 1.96 5.09 -4.91
N ILE A 48 0.95 4.23 -4.82
CA ILE A 48 0.67 3.36 -3.67
C ILE A 48 0.59 1.93 -4.19
N PHE A 49 1.38 1.03 -3.64
CA PHE A 49 1.26 -0.39 -3.89
C PHE A 49 0.74 -1.08 -2.64
N LEU A 50 -0.30 -1.90 -2.80
CA LEU A 50 -0.92 -2.65 -1.72
C LEU A 50 -0.49 -4.10 -1.80
N THR A 51 0.04 -4.61 -0.68
CA THR A 51 0.36 -6.03 -0.57
C THR A 51 -0.90 -6.88 -0.60
N HIS A 52 -2.00 -6.38 -0.02
CA HIS A 52 -3.31 -7.03 -0.01
C HIS A 52 -4.43 -6.07 0.42
N GLY A 53 -5.67 -6.54 0.38
CA GLY A 53 -6.87 -5.70 0.55
C GLY A 53 -7.36 -5.49 1.98
N HIS A 54 -6.69 -5.98 3.04
CA HIS A 54 -7.17 -5.77 4.41
C HIS A 54 -7.16 -4.29 4.81
N LEU A 55 -8.16 -3.91 5.60
CA LEU A 55 -8.44 -2.51 5.96
C LEU A 55 -7.27 -1.82 6.67
N ASP A 56 -6.56 -2.52 7.53
CA ASP A 56 -5.40 -1.98 8.25
C ASP A 56 -4.20 -1.68 7.33
N HIS A 57 -4.18 -2.19 6.09
CA HIS A 57 -3.21 -1.86 5.06
C HIS A 57 -3.68 -0.77 4.10
N THR A 58 -5.00 -0.63 3.89
CA THR A 58 -5.59 0.23 2.86
C THR A 58 -6.18 1.53 3.38
N TYR A 59 -6.42 1.66 4.70
CA TYR A 59 -7.33 2.65 5.28
C TYR A 59 -7.07 4.10 4.86
N PHE A 60 -5.81 4.51 4.71
CA PHE A 60 -5.46 5.89 4.35
C PHE A 60 -5.05 6.07 2.87
N MET A 61 -5.20 5.05 2.03
CA MET A 61 -4.76 5.13 0.63
C MET A 61 -5.48 6.25 -0.14
N ASP A 62 -6.78 6.44 0.12
CA ASP A 62 -7.59 7.44 -0.56
C ASP A 62 -7.24 8.88 -0.15
N ASP A 63 -6.76 9.07 1.08
CA ASP A 63 -6.27 10.38 1.54
C ASP A 63 -5.05 10.80 0.70
N PHE A 64 -4.10 9.90 0.44
CA PHE A 64 -2.94 10.18 -0.41
C PHE A 64 -3.32 10.33 -1.89
N LYS A 65 -4.30 9.55 -2.38
CA LYS A 65 -4.84 9.74 -3.72
C LYS A 65 -5.42 11.13 -3.88
N ARG A 66 -6.25 11.58 -2.94
CA ARG A 66 -6.91 12.90 -2.98
C ARG A 66 -5.92 14.06 -2.81
N GLU A 67 -4.97 13.95 -1.87
CA GLU A 67 -4.08 15.06 -1.49
C GLU A 67 -2.83 15.15 -2.35
N ASP A 68 -2.26 14.01 -2.74
CA ASP A 68 -1.01 13.93 -3.48
C ASP A 68 -1.20 13.63 -4.96
N GLY A 69 -2.37 13.10 -5.35
CA GLY A 69 -2.62 12.58 -6.69
C GLY A 69 -2.00 11.20 -6.90
N ALA A 70 -1.74 10.45 -5.82
CA ALA A 70 -1.11 9.14 -5.91
C ALA A 70 -2.02 8.12 -6.62
N GLU A 71 -1.46 7.36 -7.55
CA GLU A 71 -2.15 6.24 -8.20
C GLU A 71 -2.05 4.97 -7.36
N ILE A 72 -3.14 4.22 -7.26
CA ILE A 72 -3.26 3.03 -6.41
C ILE A 72 -3.18 1.75 -7.24
N TYR A 73 -2.30 0.84 -6.81
CA TYR A 73 -1.99 -0.43 -7.45
C TYR A 73 -2.31 -1.58 -6.48
N MET A 74 -3.10 -2.56 -6.91
CA MET A 74 -3.47 -3.75 -6.13
C MET A 74 -3.73 -4.95 -7.04
N HIS A 75 -3.61 -6.17 -6.53
CA HIS A 75 -4.00 -7.36 -7.27
C HIS A 75 -5.53 -7.51 -7.30
N ARG A 76 -6.08 -7.84 -8.50
CA ARG A 76 -7.53 -7.84 -8.74
C ARG A 76 -8.30 -8.83 -7.86
N ALA A 77 -7.69 -9.93 -7.46
CA ALA A 77 -8.38 -10.93 -6.63
C ALA A 77 -8.81 -10.39 -5.25
N ASP A 78 -8.25 -9.27 -4.80
CA ASP A 78 -8.65 -8.58 -3.56
C ASP A 78 -9.64 -7.42 -3.79
N GLU A 79 -10.15 -7.24 -5.02
CA GLU A 79 -11.18 -6.22 -5.31
C GLU A 79 -12.39 -6.29 -4.34
N PRO A 80 -12.91 -7.48 -3.96
CA PRO A 80 -14.02 -7.56 -3.00
C PRO A 80 -13.74 -6.93 -1.63
N PHE A 81 -12.48 -6.87 -1.19
CA PHE A 81 -12.08 -6.27 0.08
C PHE A 81 -12.27 -4.75 0.12
N LEU A 82 -12.41 -4.11 -1.03
CA LEU A 82 -12.60 -2.65 -1.12
C LEU A 82 -14.00 -2.21 -0.71
N THR A 83 -14.99 -3.11 -0.81
CA THR A 83 -16.41 -2.82 -0.55
C THR A 83 -17.02 -3.68 0.55
N ASP A 84 -16.47 -4.87 0.77
CA ASP A 84 -16.93 -5.81 1.80
C ASP A 84 -16.08 -5.67 3.07
N PHE A 85 -16.66 -5.02 4.07
CA PHE A 85 -15.98 -4.75 5.34
C PHE A 85 -15.75 -6.01 6.19
N ASP A 86 -16.59 -7.03 6.05
CA ASP A 86 -16.41 -8.28 6.79
C ASP A 86 -15.20 -9.06 6.23
N LEU A 87 -14.97 -8.98 4.93
CA LEU A 87 -13.76 -9.51 4.30
C LEU A 87 -12.53 -8.68 4.64
N SER A 88 -12.62 -7.36 4.54
CA SER A 88 -11.48 -6.45 4.74
C SER A 88 -11.03 -6.34 6.20
N SER A 89 -11.91 -6.65 7.16
CA SER A 89 -11.62 -6.60 8.60
C SER A 89 -12.29 -7.74 9.35
N PRO A 90 -11.76 -8.97 9.27
CA PRO A 90 -12.36 -10.16 9.88
C PRO A 90 -12.55 -10.08 11.41
N GLY A 91 -11.84 -9.18 12.09
CA GLY A 91 -11.99 -8.87 13.52
C GLY A 91 -13.01 -7.80 13.85
N GLY A 92 -13.74 -7.29 12.83
CA GLY A 92 -14.63 -6.14 12.94
C GLY A 92 -13.93 -4.81 12.76
N VAL A 93 -14.67 -3.81 12.30
CA VAL A 93 -14.20 -2.42 12.18
C VAL A 93 -14.58 -1.69 13.46
N PRO A 94 -13.64 -1.04 14.16
CA PRO A 94 -13.99 -0.20 15.28
C PRO A 94 -15.01 0.87 14.88
N ASP A 95 -16.02 1.12 15.72
CA ASP A 95 -17.10 2.10 15.45
C ASP A 95 -16.59 3.52 15.18
N VAL A 96 -15.35 3.81 15.55
CA VAL A 96 -14.68 5.10 15.34
C VAL A 96 -14.16 5.30 13.92
N LEU A 97 -14.16 4.25 13.09
CA LEU A 97 -13.70 4.34 11.71
C LEU A 97 -14.86 4.59 10.76
N GLU A 98 -14.67 5.56 9.90
CA GLU A 98 -15.60 5.79 8.79
C GLU A 98 -15.46 4.68 7.75
N ARG A 99 -16.61 4.14 7.31
CA ARG A 99 -16.64 3.28 6.14
C ARG A 99 -16.35 4.12 4.92
N ARG A 100 -15.41 3.67 4.09
CA ARG A 100 -14.99 4.35 2.88
C ARG A 100 -15.15 3.42 1.69
N GLU A 101 -15.55 3.97 0.56
CA GLU A 101 -15.47 3.27 -0.72
C GLU A 101 -14.12 3.60 -1.35
N TYR A 102 -13.38 2.56 -1.69
CA TYR A 102 -12.05 2.68 -2.25
C TYR A 102 -12.06 2.39 -3.75
N THR A 103 -11.19 3.08 -4.47
CA THR A 103 -10.97 2.84 -5.91
C THR A 103 -9.50 2.56 -6.17
N VAL A 104 -9.23 1.53 -6.97
CA VAL A 104 -7.91 1.17 -7.47
C VAL A 104 -7.77 1.67 -8.90
N ASP A 105 -6.62 2.27 -9.23
CA ASP A 105 -6.37 2.79 -10.57
C ASP A 105 -5.78 1.71 -11.49
N HIS A 106 -4.95 0.83 -10.94
CA HIS A 106 -4.24 -0.18 -11.70
C HIS A 106 -4.27 -1.55 -11.01
N TRP A 107 -4.62 -2.57 -11.78
CA TRP A 107 -4.55 -3.96 -11.35
C TRP A 107 -3.19 -4.54 -11.70
N ILE A 108 -2.50 -5.11 -10.70
CA ILE A 108 -1.19 -5.73 -10.86
C ILE A 108 -1.30 -7.26 -10.97
N ASN A 109 -0.33 -7.88 -11.64
CA ASN A 109 -0.28 -9.32 -11.86
C ASN A 109 1.09 -9.89 -11.48
N ASP A 110 1.14 -11.21 -11.28
CA ASP A 110 2.38 -11.93 -11.02
C ASP A 110 3.41 -11.71 -12.14
N GLY A 111 4.66 -11.50 -11.73
CA GLY A 111 5.78 -11.31 -12.65
C GLY A 111 5.94 -9.91 -13.22
N GLU A 112 4.97 -9.01 -13.07
CA GLU A 112 5.10 -7.63 -13.51
C GLU A 112 6.24 -6.90 -12.80
N ILE A 113 6.87 -5.97 -13.52
CA ILE A 113 8.02 -5.20 -13.01
C ILE A 113 7.64 -3.73 -13.01
N TYR A 114 7.84 -3.08 -11.86
CA TYR A 114 7.64 -1.65 -11.66
C TYR A 114 8.93 -0.98 -11.21
N ASN A 115 9.09 0.30 -11.58
CA ASN A 115 10.24 1.10 -11.19
C ASN A 115 9.89 2.00 -9.99
N VAL A 116 10.90 2.28 -9.17
CA VAL A 116 10.92 3.38 -8.20
C VAL A 116 12.21 4.16 -8.46
N GLY A 117 12.12 5.22 -9.27
CA GLY A 117 13.30 5.86 -9.83
C GLY A 117 14.21 4.88 -10.57
N ASP A 118 15.48 4.79 -10.14
CA ASP A 118 16.48 3.86 -10.71
C ASP A 118 16.40 2.43 -10.14
N SER A 119 15.55 2.20 -9.14
CA SER A 119 15.29 0.88 -8.55
C SER A 119 14.09 0.23 -9.23
N LYS A 120 14.03 -1.08 -9.20
CA LYS A 120 12.88 -1.83 -9.72
C LYS A 120 12.54 -3.02 -8.84
N PHE A 121 11.26 -3.35 -8.79
CA PHE A 121 10.78 -4.55 -8.11
C PHE A 121 9.92 -5.40 -9.03
N LYS A 122 9.87 -6.68 -8.71
CA LYS A 122 9.00 -7.67 -9.32
C LYS A 122 7.82 -7.94 -8.38
N VAL A 123 6.62 -7.98 -8.91
CA VAL A 123 5.43 -8.48 -8.22
C VAL A 123 5.50 -9.99 -8.15
N ILE A 124 5.30 -10.56 -6.96
CA ILE A 124 5.18 -12.00 -6.72
C ILE A 124 3.82 -12.23 -6.10
N HIS A 125 2.90 -12.83 -6.84
CA HIS A 125 1.58 -13.17 -6.33
C HIS A 125 1.68 -14.35 -5.36
N THR A 126 1.24 -14.15 -4.14
CA THR A 126 1.35 -15.10 -3.01
C THR A 126 0.00 -15.29 -2.33
N PRO A 127 -0.99 -15.90 -3.02
CA PRO A 127 -2.31 -16.12 -2.45
C PRO A 127 -2.24 -17.03 -1.23
N GLY A 128 -3.08 -16.73 -0.23
CA GLY A 128 -3.15 -17.51 1.03
C GLY A 128 -3.79 -16.72 2.14
N HIS A 129 -3.13 -15.69 2.64
CA HIS A 129 -3.69 -14.76 3.62
C HIS A 129 -4.89 -14.00 3.05
N THR A 130 -4.77 -13.51 1.82
CA THR A 130 -5.87 -13.10 0.96
C THR A 130 -5.71 -13.73 -0.44
N PRO A 131 -6.76 -13.77 -1.27
CA PRO A 131 -6.65 -14.26 -2.65
C PRO A 131 -5.70 -13.43 -3.53
N GLY A 132 -5.60 -12.12 -3.28
CA GLY A 132 -4.78 -11.18 -4.05
C GLY A 132 -3.46 -10.81 -3.38
N GLY A 133 -3.06 -11.52 -2.32
CA GLY A 133 -1.82 -11.23 -1.61
C GLY A 133 -0.60 -11.22 -2.53
N CYS A 134 0.21 -10.16 -2.45
CA CYS A 134 1.42 -9.96 -3.25
C CYS A 134 2.61 -9.59 -2.37
N MET A 135 3.79 -9.95 -2.86
CA MET A 135 5.07 -9.46 -2.36
C MET A 135 5.76 -8.63 -3.44
N PHE A 136 6.56 -7.63 -3.03
CA PHE A 136 7.32 -6.76 -3.93
C PHE A 136 8.81 -6.96 -3.71
N TYR A 137 9.47 -7.66 -4.64
CA TYR A 137 10.87 -8.03 -4.52
C TYR A 137 11.80 -7.11 -5.31
N PHE A 138 12.64 -6.38 -4.59
CA PHE A 138 13.73 -5.55 -5.12
C PHE A 138 15.01 -6.36 -5.16
N GLU A 139 15.31 -6.95 -6.30
CA GLU A 139 16.44 -7.88 -6.45
C GLU A 139 17.79 -7.22 -6.21
N LYS A 140 17.99 -6.00 -6.71
CA LYS A 140 19.23 -5.23 -6.56
C LYS A 140 19.49 -4.87 -5.10
N GLU A 141 18.49 -4.42 -4.40
CA GLU A 141 18.55 -3.99 -3.00
C GLU A 141 18.45 -5.16 -2.01
N LYS A 142 18.07 -6.37 -2.48
CA LYS A 142 17.80 -7.55 -1.66
C LYS A 142 16.73 -7.31 -0.59
N VAL A 143 15.68 -6.60 -0.97
CA VAL A 143 14.55 -6.23 -0.08
C VAL A 143 13.26 -6.85 -0.61
N LEU A 144 12.44 -7.35 0.30
CA LEU A 144 11.10 -7.89 0.05
C LEU A 144 10.10 -7.21 0.98
N PHE A 145 9.01 -6.73 0.42
CA PHE A 145 7.85 -6.23 1.15
C PHE A 145 6.68 -7.17 0.97
#